data_2c4d3c71aa9e1319cce3f568c4c66023
#
_entry.id   2c4d3c71aa9e1319cce3f568c4c66023
#
_cell.length_a   1.000
_cell.length_b   1.000
_cell.length_c   1.000
_cell.angle_alpha   90.00
_cell.angle_beta   90.00
_cell.angle_gamma   90.00
#
_symmetry.space_group_name_H-M   'P 1'
#
loop_
_entity.id
_entity.type
_entity.pdbx_description
1 polymer ?
#
loop_
_entity_poly.entity_id
_entity_poly.type
_entity_poly.pdbx_seq_one_letter_code
_entity_poly.pdbx_strand_id
1 'polypeptide(L)'
;LISFLFTLDLLGSGVSLIILFGDSLNALFPSHSSNFFKILAFFAVTPPIFIPLSILSNISLLGIMSTIGTILLVIFCGLFKQDAPGSLIQPMATQLWPSSFRNFCLSIGLLSACWGGHAVFPNLKSDMRHPEKFKDCLKTTYKITTSADIGTAIVGYLMYGGTVLDEITKN
;
A
#
# COMPACT_ATOMS: atom_id res chain seq x y z
N LEU A 1 4.63 17.57 -22.20
CA LEU A 1 4.39 16.12 -22.23
C LEU A 1 4.66 15.47 -20.87
N ILE A 2 5.84 15.66 -20.26
CA ILE A 2 6.24 15.07 -18.98
C ILE A 2 5.26 15.45 -17.88
N SER A 3 4.95 16.74 -17.71
CA SER A 3 3.99 17.21 -16.69
C SER A 3 2.60 16.60 -16.87
N PHE A 4 2.16 16.42 -18.13
CA PHE A 4 0.88 15.79 -18.43
C PHE A 4 0.85 14.31 -18.01
N LEU A 5 1.92 13.57 -18.30
CA LEU A 5 2.05 12.17 -17.89
C LEU A 5 2.05 12.03 -16.36
N PHE A 6 2.78 12.88 -15.65
CA PHE A 6 2.75 12.90 -14.18
C PHE A 6 1.37 13.23 -13.61
N THR A 7 0.64 14.15 -14.23
CA THR A 7 -0.72 14.47 -13.81
C THR A 7 -1.65 13.28 -13.98
N LEU A 8 -1.55 12.56 -15.11
CA LEU A 8 -2.34 11.34 -15.35
C LEU A 8 -2.00 10.24 -14.35
N ASP A 9 -0.71 10.05 -14.05
CA ASP A 9 -0.24 9.06 -13.07
C ASP A 9 -0.78 9.35 -11.68
N LEU A 10 -0.69 10.60 -11.23
CA LEU A 10 -1.22 11.03 -9.93
C LEU A 10 -2.74 10.91 -9.84
N LEU A 11 -3.47 11.26 -10.91
CA LEU A 11 -4.92 11.09 -10.97
C LEU A 11 -5.31 9.62 -10.92
N GLY A 12 -4.62 8.77 -11.71
CA GLY A 12 -4.85 7.33 -11.71
C GLY A 12 -4.60 6.70 -10.35
N SER A 13 -3.51 7.07 -9.69
CA SER A 13 -3.17 6.62 -8.34
C SER A 13 -4.21 7.07 -7.32
N GLY A 14 -4.67 8.33 -7.39
CA GLY A 14 -5.71 8.87 -6.51
C GLY A 14 -7.03 8.10 -6.64
N VAL A 15 -7.47 7.85 -7.87
CA VAL A 15 -8.69 7.07 -8.14
C VAL A 15 -8.55 5.64 -7.61
N SER A 16 -7.39 5.00 -7.82
CA SER A 16 -7.12 3.65 -7.34
C SER A 16 -7.19 3.56 -5.81
N LEU A 17 -6.62 4.54 -5.10
CA LEU A 17 -6.68 4.61 -3.63
C LEU A 17 -8.11 4.78 -3.11
N ILE A 18 -8.95 5.61 -3.77
CA ILE A 18 -10.36 5.79 -3.40
C ILE A 18 -11.13 4.48 -3.58
N ILE A 19 -10.89 3.77 -4.68
CA ILE A 19 -11.53 2.48 -4.95
C ILE A 19 -11.11 1.46 -3.88
N LEU A 20 -9.81 1.34 -3.62
CA LEU A 20 -9.26 0.43 -2.62
C LEU A 20 -9.82 0.69 -1.22
N PHE A 21 -9.88 1.96 -0.82
CA PHE A 21 -10.45 2.36 0.47
C PHE A 21 -11.94 2.05 0.55
N GLY A 22 -12.70 2.34 -0.51
CA GLY A 22 -14.13 2.04 -0.58
C GLY A 22 -14.42 0.54 -0.52
N ASP A 23 -13.63 -0.27 -1.22
CA ASP A 23 -13.78 -1.73 -1.22
C ASP A 23 -13.36 -2.34 0.12
N SER A 24 -12.33 -1.81 0.79
CA SER A 24 -11.93 -2.23 2.14
C SER A 24 -13.00 -1.92 3.18
N LEU A 25 -13.63 -0.74 3.11
CA LEU A 25 -14.76 -0.39 3.99
C LEU A 25 -15.98 -1.28 3.71
N ASN A 26 -16.25 -1.61 2.45
CA ASN A 26 -17.35 -2.51 2.11
C ASN A 26 -17.12 -3.93 2.65
N ALA A 27 -15.88 -4.40 2.70
CA ALA A 27 -15.54 -5.67 3.31
C ALA A 27 -15.80 -5.69 4.84
N LEU A 28 -15.59 -4.56 5.52
CA LEU A 28 -15.86 -4.41 6.95
C LEU A 28 -17.36 -4.20 7.23
N PHE A 29 -18.06 -3.49 6.37
CA PHE A 29 -19.47 -3.13 6.53
C PHE A 29 -20.30 -3.52 5.30
N PRO A 30 -20.61 -4.81 5.11
CA PRO A 30 -21.31 -5.30 3.91
C PRO A 30 -22.78 -4.82 3.79
N SER A 31 -23.29 -4.10 4.78
CA SER A 31 -24.66 -3.57 4.79
C SER A 31 -24.93 -2.46 3.76
N HIS A 32 -23.87 -1.83 3.23
CA HIS A 32 -23.98 -0.75 2.24
C HIS A 32 -23.27 -1.12 0.94
N SER A 33 -23.65 -0.46 -0.16
CA SER A 33 -23.01 -0.72 -1.45
C SER A 33 -21.56 -0.18 -1.49
N SER A 34 -20.66 -0.85 -2.23
CA SER A 34 -19.29 -0.39 -2.48
C SER A 34 -19.25 1.05 -3.03
N ASN A 35 -20.20 1.41 -3.90
CA ASN A 35 -20.30 2.77 -4.46
C ASN A 35 -20.57 3.84 -3.39
N PHE A 36 -21.35 3.53 -2.37
CA PHE A 36 -21.58 4.44 -1.24
C PHE A 36 -20.28 4.77 -0.52
N PHE A 37 -19.48 3.75 -0.23
CA PHE A 37 -18.17 3.95 0.44
C PHE A 37 -17.14 4.65 -0.44
N LYS A 38 -17.17 4.45 -1.77
CA LYS A 38 -16.31 5.19 -2.72
C LYS A 38 -16.64 6.68 -2.74
N ILE A 39 -17.93 7.02 -2.73
CA ILE A 39 -18.38 8.42 -2.64
C ILE A 39 -17.98 9.03 -1.29
N LEU A 40 -18.19 8.30 -0.20
CA LEU A 40 -17.80 8.73 1.13
C LEU A 40 -16.27 8.96 1.22
N ALA A 41 -15.48 8.04 0.67
CA ALA A 41 -14.03 8.15 0.59
C ALA A 41 -13.58 9.40 -0.18
N PHE A 42 -14.21 9.68 -1.33
CA PHE A 42 -13.94 10.89 -2.10
C PHE A 42 -14.15 12.16 -1.27
N PHE A 43 -15.28 12.28 -0.59
CA PHE A 43 -15.56 13.43 0.26
C PHE A 43 -14.66 13.50 1.50
N ALA A 44 -14.20 12.38 2.03
CA ALA A 44 -13.29 12.35 3.18
C ALA A 44 -11.86 12.74 2.79
N VAL A 45 -11.40 12.37 1.58
CA VAL A 45 -10.02 12.61 1.11
C VAL A 45 -9.87 13.99 0.46
N THR A 46 -10.95 14.61 -0.04
CA THR A 46 -10.88 15.91 -0.71
C THR A 46 -10.48 17.07 0.21
N PRO A 47 -11.02 17.24 1.44
CA PRO A 47 -10.64 18.35 2.32
C PRO A 47 -9.15 18.39 2.69
N PRO A 48 -8.44 17.29 2.94
CA PRO A 48 -7.00 17.27 3.19
C PRO A 48 -6.14 17.92 2.11
N ILE A 49 -6.63 18.05 0.86
CA ILE A 49 -5.90 18.70 -0.23
C ILE A 49 -5.61 20.19 0.09
N PHE A 50 -6.47 20.82 0.87
CA PHE A 50 -6.33 22.23 1.28
C PHE A 50 -5.50 22.41 2.55
N ILE A 51 -5.06 21.32 3.17
CA ILE A 51 -4.28 21.36 4.41
C ILE A 51 -2.79 21.47 4.06
N PRO A 52 -2.01 22.36 4.72
CA PRO A 52 -0.58 22.46 4.49
C PRO A 52 0.15 21.14 4.84
N LEU A 53 1.20 20.83 4.07
CA LEU A 53 1.96 19.57 4.22
C LEU A 53 2.52 19.35 5.63
N SER A 54 2.82 20.42 6.36
CA SER A 54 3.31 20.37 7.74
C SER A 54 2.30 19.72 8.72
N ILE A 55 1.01 19.97 8.52
CA ILE A 55 -0.06 19.33 9.32
C ILE A 55 -0.29 17.90 8.81
N LEU A 56 -0.26 17.72 7.49
CA LEU A 56 -0.42 16.42 6.85
C LEU A 56 0.66 15.42 7.30
N SER A 57 1.87 15.90 7.60
CA SER A 57 2.96 15.03 8.09
C SER A 57 2.63 14.37 9.43
N ASN A 58 1.89 15.05 10.33
CA ASN A 58 1.42 14.46 11.58
C ASN A 58 0.37 13.36 11.35
N ILE A 59 -0.52 13.58 10.37
CA ILE A 59 -1.52 12.56 9.97
C ILE A 59 -0.81 11.37 9.32
N SER A 60 0.24 11.60 8.53
CA SER A 60 1.06 10.54 7.93
C SER A 60 1.73 9.65 8.98
N LEU A 61 2.07 10.19 10.15
CA LEU A 61 2.60 9.38 11.25
C LEU A 61 1.59 8.33 11.73
N LEU A 62 0.30 8.68 11.83
CA LEU A 62 -0.76 7.72 12.13
C LEU A 62 -0.87 6.64 11.05
N GLY A 63 -0.70 7.00 9.78
CA GLY A 63 -0.65 6.04 8.66
C GLY A 63 0.51 5.05 8.81
N ILE A 64 1.70 5.53 9.15
CA ILE A 64 2.87 4.66 9.40
C ILE A 64 2.60 3.70 10.56
N MET A 65 2.06 4.20 11.68
CA MET A 65 1.72 3.35 12.82
C MET A 65 0.66 2.30 12.47
N SER A 66 -0.33 2.67 11.67
CA SER A 66 -1.35 1.73 11.16
C SER A 66 -0.73 0.65 10.28
N THR A 67 0.16 1.01 9.37
CA THR A 67 0.88 0.05 8.51
C THR A 67 1.70 -0.94 9.33
N ILE A 68 2.47 -0.44 10.30
CA ILE A 68 3.25 -1.29 11.22
C ILE A 68 2.30 -2.21 12.00
N GLY A 69 1.20 -1.68 12.52
CA GLY A 69 0.17 -2.45 13.23
C GLY A 69 -0.40 -3.58 12.36
N THR A 70 -0.73 -3.29 11.10
CA THR A 70 -1.24 -4.29 10.15
C THR A 70 -0.21 -5.39 9.87
N ILE A 71 1.06 -5.04 9.65
CA ILE A 71 2.13 -6.01 9.43
C ILE A 71 2.29 -6.93 10.65
N LEU A 72 2.33 -6.35 11.85
CA LEU A 72 2.43 -7.13 13.09
C LEU A 72 1.21 -8.03 13.29
N LEU A 73 0.02 -7.56 12.98
CA LEU A 73 -1.22 -8.32 13.09
C LEU A 73 -1.22 -9.51 12.13
N VAL A 74 -0.80 -9.32 10.87
CA VAL A 74 -0.68 -10.40 9.89
C VAL A 74 0.30 -11.47 10.36
N ILE A 75 1.48 -11.06 10.84
CA ILE A 75 2.47 -11.99 11.39
C ILE A 75 1.92 -12.74 12.60
N PHE A 76 1.28 -12.03 13.52
CA PHE A 76 0.66 -12.60 14.70
C PHE A 76 -0.40 -13.65 14.33
N CYS A 77 -1.35 -13.28 13.45
CA CYS A 77 -2.37 -14.22 12.99
C CYS A 77 -1.76 -15.44 12.31
N GLY A 78 -0.71 -15.26 11.49
CA GLY A 78 -0.02 -16.38 10.84
C GLY A 78 0.69 -17.33 11.78
N LEU A 79 1.20 -16.83 12.93
CA LEU A 79 1.85 -17.65 13.94
C LEU A 79 0.85 -18.39 14.83
N PHE A 80 -0.33 -17.84 15.07
CA PHE A 80 -1.34 -18.49 15.94
C PHE A 80 -2.26 -19.43 15.18
N LYS A 81 -2.43 -19.26 13.87
CA LYS A 81 -3.23 -20.15 13.05
C LYS A 81 -2.45 -21.44 12.75
N GLN A 82 -3.02 -22.57 13.16
CA GLN A 82 -2.37 -23.87 13.02
C GLN A 82 -2.57 -24.52 11.65
N ASP A 83 -3.69 -24.23 10.98
CA ASP A 83 -4.07 -24.87 9.72
C ASP A 83 -3.87 -23.92 8.52
N ALA A 84 -3.42 -24.49 7.40
CA ALA A 84 -3.41 -23.81 6.09
C ALA A 84 -4.84 -23.69 5.51
N PRO A 85 -5.18 -22.63 4.75
CA PRO A 85 -4.36 -21.46 4.42
C PRO A 85 -4.30 -20.43 5.57
N GLY A 86 -3.23 -19.62 5.59
CA GLY A 86 -3.05 -18.52 6.53
C GLY A 86 -2.16 -18.84 7.73
N SER A 87 -1.54 -20.03 7.79
CA SER A 87 -0.59 -20.42 8.82
C SER A 87 0.85 -20.21 8.34
N LEU A 88 1.72 -19.69 9.23
CA LEU A 88 3.17 -19.67 9.04
C LEU A 88 3.83 -20.97 9.54
N ILE A 89 3.14 -21.73 10.38
CA ILE A 89 3.64 -23.01 10.91
C ILE A 89 3.51 -24.10 9.86
N GLN A 90 2.42 -24.04 9.07
CA GLN A 90 2.20 -24.95 7.92
C GLN A 90 2.09 -24.11 6.64
N PRO A 91 3.23 -23.68 6.06
CA PRO A 91 3.23 -22.82 4.91
C PRO A 91 2.63 -23.53 3.69
N MET A 92 1.92 -22.77 2.87
CA MET A 92 1.37 -23.24 1.60
C MET A 92 2.48 -23.50 0.58
N ALA A 93 2.20 -24.39 -0.37
CA ALA A 93 3.09 -24.62 -1.50
C ALA A 93 3.27 -23.33 -2.33
N THR A 94 4.51 -22.89 -2.48
CA THR A 94 4.88 -21.68 -3.20
C THR A 94 5.52 -22.03 -4.54
N GLN A 95 5.20 -21.23 -5.56
CA GLN A 95 5.84 -21.31 -6.88
C GLN A 95 6.81 -20.13 -7.04
N LEU A 96 8.08 -20.43 -7.28
CA LEU A 96 9.13 -19.40 -7.42
C LEU A 96 9.09 -18.68 -8.76
N TRP A 97 8.46 -19.28 -9.78
CA TRP A 97 8.39 -18.72 -11.11
C TRP A 97 6.96 -18.37 -11.50
N PRO A 98 6.77 -17.28 -12.23
CA PRO A 98 5.45 -16.89 -12.71
C PRO A 98 4.89 -17.95 -13.67
N SER A 99 3.61 -18.26 -13.53
CA SER A 99 2.91 -19.25 -14.35
C SER A 99 2.76 -18.85 -15.82
N SER A 100 2.89 -17.55 -16.13
CA SER A 100 2.82 -17.04 -17.49
C SER A 100 3.55 -15.70 -17.64
N PHE A 101 3.96 -15.37 -18.88
CA PHE A 101 4.56 -14.07 -19.19
C PHE A 101 3.62 -12.90 -18.89
N ARG A 102 2.31 -13.08 -19.08
CA ARG A 102 1.30 -12.09 -18.70
C ARG A 102 1.35 -11.76 -17.20
N ASN A 103 1.41 -12.78 -16.36
CA ASN A 103 1.46 -12.59 -14.90
C ASN A 103 2.77 -11.92 -14.47
N PHE A 104 3.87 -12.23 -15.14
CA PHE A 104 5.13 -11.54 -14.93
C PHE A 104 5.05 -10.04 -15.25
N CYS A 105 4.51 -9.68 -16.43
CA CYS A 105 4.31 -8.28 -16.80
C CYS A 105 3.37 -7.54 -15.86
N LEU A 106 2.29 -8.20 -15.42
CA LEU A 106 1.34 -7.65 -14.46
C LEU A 106 2.03 -7.34 -13.12
N SER A 107 2.84 -8.25 -12.62
CA SER A 107 3.59 -8.06 -11.36
C SER A 107 4.55 -6.87 -11.44
N ILE A 108 5.27 -6.71 -12.56
CA ILE A 108 6.14 -5.54 -12.78
C ILE A 108 5.32 -4.25 -12.80
N GLY A 109 4.16 -4.25 -13.47
CA GLY A 109 3.26 -3.09 -13.51
C GLY A 109 2.76 -2.69 -12.13
N LEU A 110 2.33 -3.65 -11.32
CA LEU A 110 1.88 -3.42 -9.94
C LEU A 110 3.02 -2.88 -9.05
N LEU A 111 4.22 -3.48 -9.12
CA LEU A 111 5.38 -2.99 -8.38
C LEU A 111 5.74 -1.55 -8.79
N SER A 112 5.72 -1.25 -10.09
CA SER A 112 5.99 0.11 -10.58
C SER A 112 4.97 1.12 -10.06
N ALA A 113 3.70 0.76 -10.00
CA ALA A 113 2.63 1.60 -9.45
C ALA A 113 2.80 1.84 -7.94
N CYS A 114 3.18 0.83 -7.16
CA CYS A 114 3.45 0.97 -5.73
C CYS A 114 4.59 1.94 -5.42
N TRP A 115 5.57 2.06 -6.30
CA TRP A 115 6.76 2.91 -6.13
C TRP A 115 6.71 4.22 -6.90
N GLY A 116 5.53 4.63 -7.39
CA GLY A 116 5.32 5.80 -8.27
C GLY A 116 5.40 7.18 -7.61
N GLY A 117 5.68 7.30 -6.31
CA GLY A 117 5.62 8.57 -5.56
C GLY A 117 6.67 9.66 -5.91
N HIS A 118 7.50 9.46 -6.92
CA HIS A 118 8.62 10.35 -7.25
C HIS A 118 8.21 11.76 -7.64
N ALA A 119 7.00 11.95 -8.21
CA ALA A 119 6.51 13.26 -8.64
C ALA A 119 6.32 14.25 -7.48
N VAL A 120 6.15 13.76 -6.25
CA VAL A 120 5.92 14.58 -5.05
C VAL A 120 7.22 15.02 -4.38
N PHE A 121 8.36 14.40 -4.70
CA PHE A 121 9.65 14.66 -4.03
C PHE A 121 10.14 16.11 -4.09
N PRO A 122 10.02 16.84 -5.21
CA PRO A 122 10.42 18.25 -5.24
C PRO A 122 9.65 19.11 -4.23
N ASN A 123 8.32 18.93 -4.15
CA ASN A 123 7.47 19.66 -3.22
C ASN A 123 7.80 19.27 -1.77
N LEU A 124 7.97 17.98 -1.50
CA LEU A 124 8.32 17.50 -0.17
C LEU A 124 9.68 18.07 0.30
N LYS A 125 10.67 18.13 -0.61
CA LYS A 125 11.98 18.72 -0.30
C LYS A 125 11.87 20.21 0.02
N SER A 126 11.05 20.95 -0.73
CA SER A 126 10.88 22.40 -0.51
C SER A 126 10.20 22.72 0.82
N ASP A 127 9.32 21.85 1.29
CA ASP A 127 8.56 22.03 2.53
C ASP A 127 9.30 21.48 3.78
N MET A 128 10.43 20.82 3.59
CA MET A 128 11.24 20.35 4.72
C MET A 128 11.90 21.51 5.47
N ARG A 129 11.91 21.44 6.80
CA ARG A 129 12.66 22.38 7.65
C ARG A 129 14.17 22.36 7.35
N HIS A 130 14.72 21.21 6.94
CA HIS A 130 16.13 20.99 6.60
C HIS A 130 16.23 20.29 5.24
N PRO A 131 16.09 21.02 4.12
CA PRO A 131 16.11 20.46 2.77
C PRO A 131 17.41 19.74 2.39
N GLU A 132 18.52 20.12 3.03
CA GLU A 132 19.83 19.49 2.86
C GLU A 132 19.87 18.03 3.32
N LYS A 133 19.00 17.64 4.28
CA LYS A 133 18.89 16.27 4.80
C LYS A 133 17.95 15.39 3.97
N PHE A 134 17.31 15.94 2.94
CA PHE A 134 16.31 15.21 2.13
C PHE A 134 16.86 13.90 1.59
N LYS A 135 18.10 13.89 1.07
CA LYS A 135 18.73 12.70 0.50
C LYS A 135 18.92 11.57 1.52
N ASP A 136 19.33 11.90 2.75
CA ASP A 136 19.53 10.90 3.79
C ASP A 136 18.20 10.39 4.34
N CYS A 137 17.22 11.27 4.51
CA CYS A 137 15.85 10.88 4.87
C CYS A 137 15.27 9.94 3.82
N LEU A 138 15.39 10.29 2.54
CA LEU A 138 14.89 9.48 1.43
C LEU A 138 15.55 8.09 1.42
N LYS A 139 16.88 8.02 1.55
CA LYS A 139 17.63 6.76 1.60
C LYS A 139 17.18 5.87 2.76
N THR A 140 16.95 6.46 3.93
CA THR A 140 16.50 5.73 5.11
C THR A 140 15.07 5.24 4.93
N THR A 141 14.18 6.09 4.43
CA THR A 141 12.79 5.75 4.13
C THR A 141 12.73 4.58 3.15
N TYR A 142 13.44 4.64 2.04
CA TYR A 142 13.45 3.55 1.05
C TYR A 142 13.95 2.23 1.66
N LYS A 143 14.98 2.25 2.50
CA LYS A 143 15.45 1.02 3.16
C LYS A 143 14.38 0.41 4.05
N ILE A 144 13.72 1.23 4.87
CA ILE A 144 12.68 0.76 5.79
C ILE A 144 11.48 0.23 5.01
N THR A 145 10.97 1.01 4.04
CA THR A 145 9.81 0.64 3.24
C THR A 145 10.07 -0.63 2.45
N THR A 146 11.21 -0.71 1.73
CA THR A 146 11.57 -1.92 0.97
C THR A 146 11.67 -3.16 1.87
N SER A 147 12.26 -3.02 3.06
CA SER A 147 12.37 -4.14 4.00
C SER A 147 10.99 -4.58 4.51
N ALA A 148 10.09 -3.64 4.80
CA ALA A 148 8.74 -3.92 5.22
C ALA A 148 7.92 -4.59 4.11
N ASP A 149 8.00 -4.07 2.88
CA ASP A 149 7.28 -4.59 1.72
C ASP A 149 7.74 -6.02 1.37
N ILE A 150 9.06 -6.25 1.31
CA ILE A 150 9.61 -7.58 1.07
C ILE A 150 9.22 -8.55 2.19
N GLY A 151 9.33 -8.12 3.45
CA GLY A 151 8.95 -8.94 4.60
C GLY A 151 7.48 -9.33 4.55
N THR A 152 6.60 -8.38 4.30
CA THR A 152 5.15 -8.61 4.18
C THR A 152 4.81 -9.52 3.00
N ALA A 153 5.46 -9.32 1.85
CA ALA A 153 5.26 -10.16 0.67
C ALA A 153 5.67 -11.61 0.92
N ILE A 154 6.82 -11.83 1.56
CA ILE A 154 7.30 -13.18 1.92
C ILE A 154 6.31 -13.84 2.90
N VAL A 155 5.95 -13.15 3.98
CA VAL A 155 5.02 -13.67 4.98
C VAL A 155 3.66 -14.00 4.35
N GLY A 156 3.08 -13.09 3.59
CA GLY A 156 1.80 -13.31 2.93
C GLY A 156 1.84 -14.46 1.92
N TYR A 157 2.92 -14.58 1.16
CA TYR A 157 3.07 -15.67 0.19
C TYR A 157 3.29 -17.03 0.85
N LEU A 158 3.98 -17.08 1.97
CA LEU A 158 4.11 -18.33 2.76
C LEU A 158 2.77 -18.75 3.38
N MET A 159 1.95 -17.79 3.83
CA MET A 159 0.66 -18.07 4.44
C MET A 159 -0.39 -18.57 3.45
N TYR A 160 -0.45 -17.98 2.25
CA TYR A 160 -1.54 -18.20 1.29
C TYR A 160 -1.11 -18.80 -0.04
N GLY A 161 0.18 -18.80 -0.38
CA GLY A 161 0.70 -19.36 -1.62
C GLY A 161 0.04 -18.72 -2.85
N GLY A 162 -0.35 -19.55 -3.80
CA GLY A 162 -1.04 -19.14 -5.03
C GLY A 162 -2.51 -18.75 -4.85
N THR A 163 -3.09 -18.90 -3.66
CA THR A 163 -4.49 -18.55 -3.34
C THR A 163 -4.63 -17.17 -2.71
N VAL A 164 -3.52 -16.43 -2.55
CA VAL A 164 -3.54 -15.06 -2.01
C VAL A 164 -4.47 -14.17 -2.84
N LEU A 165 -5.33 -13.43 -2.15
CA LEU A 165 -6.20 -12.43 -2.77
C LEU A 165 -5.41 -11.14 -3.06
N ASP A 166 -6.04 -10.20 -3.77
CA ASP A 166 -5.44 -8.91 -4.14
C ASP A 166 -4.98 -8.10 -2.91
N GLU A 167 -5.66 -8.26 -1.79
CA GLU A 167 -5.28 -7.70 -0.50
C GLU A 167 -5.15 -8.82 0.53
N ILE A 168 -4.01 -8.88 1.22
CA ILE A 168 -3.75 -9.90 2.24
C ILE A 168 -4.75 -9.87 3.40
N THR A 169 -5.31 -8.71 3.70
CA THR A 169 -6.31 -8.50 4.76
C THR A 169 -7.69 -9.04 4.42
N LYS A 170 -7.94 -9.44 3.19
CA LYS A 170 -9.19 -10.07 2.72
C LYS A 170 -9.17 -11.59 2.80
N ASN A 171 -8.05 -12.18 3.16
CA ASN A 171 -7.89 -13.63 3.37
C ASN A 171 -8.28 -13.98 4.83
#